data_76af38f05c0e09827b76c94d7261254c
#
_entry.id   76af38f05c0e09827b76c94d7261254c
#
_cell.length_a   1.000
_cell.length_b   1.000
_cell.length_c   1.000
_cell.angle_alpha   90.00
_cell.angle_beta   90.00
_cell.angle_gamma   90.00
#
_symmetry.space_group_name_H-M   'P 1'
#
loop_
_entity.id
_entity.type
_entity.pdbx_description
1 polymer ?
#
loop_
_entity_poly.entity_id
_entity_poly.type
_entity_poly.pdbx_seq_one_letter_code
_entity_poly.pdbx_strand_id
1 'polypeptide(L)'
;MTPDKLKAIIAQKEGTEIEFKESKDSLARKVYESICAFLNRRGGHVVLGAKDNGEIVGINPAKVQEQMDQLAKDMNNPQLFKPTYYLTYEPMDIDGKKVIYFYVPESNQAHSYKGIYYDRNQDGDFQLRSTEQIANLFIRKSKNRTENRVYPMLGMPDLEEEAFEELRRGIRIENAQHPWLNLTNEEILRSGEMVFVDPETGKEGLTLAAILLFGTQHAIAVALPAYRIDLLCRVNNTELYDDRELLR
;
A
#
# COMPACT_ATOMS: atom_id res chain seq x y z
N MET A 1 5.86 14.72 -2.19
CA MET A 1 5.34 15.29 -3.46
C MET A 1 5.74 16.76 -3.57
N THR A 2 5.99 17.32 -4.79
CA THR A 2 6.22 18.78 -4.96
C THR A 2 4.97 19.44 -5.56
N PRO A 3 4.73 20.76 -5.29
CA PRO A 3 3.58 21.46 -5.84
C PRO A 3 3.48 21.40 -7.38
N ASP A 4 4.62 21.49 -8.09
CA ASP A 4 4.64 21.43 -9.55
C ASP A 4 4.27 20.04 -10.09
N LYS A 5 4.75 18.98 -9.42
CA LYS A 5 4.35 17.59 -9.75
C LYS A 5 2.86 17.39 -9.51
N LEU A 6 2.32 17.93 -8.43
CA LEU A 6 0.90 17.82 -8.15
C LEU A 6 0.06 18.59 -9.18
N LYS A 7 0.49 19.80 -9.58
CA LYS A 7 -0.16 20.54 -10.68
C LYS A 7 -0.17 19.74 -11.99
N ALA A 8 0.93 19.05 -12.31
CA ALA A 8 1.00 18.20 -13.50
C ALA A 8 0.04 17.00 -13.43
N ILE A 9 -0.17 16.42 -12.24
CA ILE A 9 -1.18 15.37 -12.02
C ILE A 9 -2.59 15.95 -12.20
N ILE A 10 -2.89 17.08 -11.58
CA ILE A 10 -4.20 17.73 -11.68
C ILE A 10 -4.54 18.10 -13.13
N ALA A 11 -3.56 18.53 -13.92
CA ALA A 11 -3.74 18.86 -15.33
C ALA A 11 -4.18 17.66 -16.20
N GLN A 12 -3.97 16.43 -15.76
CA GLN A 12 -4.42 15.21 -16.46
C GLN A 12 -5.93 14.96 -16.31
N LYS A 13 -6.60 15.68 -15.40
CA LYS A 13 -8.02 15.54 -15.03
C LYS A 13 -8.33 14.20 -14.36
N GLU A 14 -9.57 14.03 -13.92
CA GLU A 14 -10.05 12.74 -13.39
C GLU A 14 -10.02 11.64 -14.44
N GLY A 15 -9.75 10.42 -13.97
CA GLY A 15 -9.67 9.23 -14.80
C GLY A 15 -9.52 7.97 -13.98
N THR A 16 -9.00 6.91 -14.56
CA THR A 16 -8.85 5.62 -13.90
C THR A 16 -7.86 5.63 -12.73
N GLU A 17 -6.93 6.59 -12.69
CA GLU A 17 -5.85 6.67 -11.70
C GLU A 17 -5.80 8.01 -10.95
N ILE A 18 -6.76 8.90 -11.18
CA ILE A 18 -6.81 10.21 -10.54
C ILE A 18 -8.24 10.52 -10.09
N GLU A 19 -8.38 10.98 -8.86
CA GLU A 19 -9.66 11.37 -8.25
C GLU A 19 -9.55 12.71 -7.54
N PHE A 20 -10.53 13.57 -7.74
CA PHE A 20 -10.66 14.86 -7.06
C PHE A 20 -11.88 14.90 -6.17
N LYS A 21 -11.77 15.59 -5.04
CA LYS A 21 -12.90 15.87 -4.14
C LYS A 21 -12.78 17.27 -3.56
N GLU A 22 -13.86 18.03 -3.59
CA GLU A 22 -13.85 19.41 -3.08
C GLU A 22 -13.49 19.49 -1.60
N SER A 23 -14.10 18.70 -0.75
CA SER A 23 -13.79 18.55 0.70
C SER A 23 -13.51 19.86 1.45
N LYS A 24 -14.19 20.96 1.13
CA LYS A 24 -13.88 22.31 1.60
C LYS A 24 -13.87 22.43 3.12
N ASP A 25 -14.93 22.00 3.77
CA ASP A 25 -15.10 22.11 5.23
C ASP A 25 -15.23 20.75 5.93
N SER A 26 -15.46 19.68 5.16
CA SER A 26 -15.56 18.30 5.65
C SER A 26 -15.20 17.31 4.53
N LEU A 27 -14.79 16.11 4.93
CA LEU A 27 -14.49 15.04 3.97
C LEU A 27 -15.71 14.67 3.13
N ALA A 28 -15.52 14.63 1.84
CA ALA A 28 -16.51 14.10 0.91
C ALA A 28 -16.70 12.60 1.18
N ARG A 29 -17.94 12.17 1.48
CA ARG A 29 -18.24 10.76 1.84
C ARG A 29 -17.76 9.76 0.79
N LYS A 30 -17.81 10.12 -0.48
CA LYS A 30 -17.38 9.28 -1.60
C LYS A 30 -15.86 9.06 -1.67
N VAL A 31 -15.04 9.83 -0.94
CA VAL A 31 -13.59 9.62 -0.94
C VAL A 31 -13.21 8.20 -0.48
N TYR A 32 -13.95 7.63 0.47
CA TYR A 32 -13.70 6.28 0.97
C TYR A 32 -14.07 5.19 -0.06
N GLU A 33 -15.07 5.44 -0.90
CA GLU A 33 -15.43 4.55 -2.01
C GLU A 33 -14.32 4.54 -3.06
N SER A 34 -13.78 5.72 -3.40
CA SER A 34 -12.65 5.85 -4.32
C SER A 34 -11.37 5.21 -3.76
N ILE A 35 -11.06 5.41 -2.48
CA ILE A 35 -9.93 4.72 -1.83
C ILE A 35 -10.09 3.20 -1.94
N CYS A 36 -11.29 2.67 -1.60
CA CYS A 36 -11.56 1.24 -1.69
C CYS A 36 -11.40 0.72 -3.14
N ALA A 37 -11.91 1.45 -4.12
CA ALA A 37 -11.80 1.10 -5.53
C ALA A 37 -10.34 1.11 -6.02
N PHE A 38 -9.53 2.09 -5.62
CA PHE A 38 -8.10 2.15 -5.93
C PHE A 38 -7.32 0.99 -5.32
N LEU A 39 -7.52 0.69 -4.02
CA LEU A 39 -6.93 -0.49 -3.37
C LEU A 39 -7.25 -1.78 -4.12
N ASN A 40 -8.47 -1.89 -4.65
CA ASN A 40 -8.94 -3.05 -5.38
C ASN A 40 -8.48 -3.09 -6.85
N ARG A 41 -8.02 -1.99 -7.42
CA ARG A 41 -7.67 -1.92 -8.85
C ARG A 41 -6.16 -1.73 -9.07
N ARG A 42 -5.71 -0.58 -9.52
CA ARG A 42 -4.30 -0.27 -9.88
C ARG A 42 -3.68 0.83 -9.02
N GLY A 43 -4.37 1.20 -7.96
CA GLY A 43 -4.02 2.39 -7.21
C GLY A 43 -4.40 3.68 -7.93
N GLY A 44 -4.05 4.82 -7.32
CA GLY A 44 -4.33 6.12 -7.90
C GLY A 44 -4.02 7.28 -6.98
N HIS A 45 -4.07 8.46 -7.57
CA HIS A 45 -3.85 9.74 -6.91
C HIS A 45 -5.17 10.33 -6.44
N VAL A 46 -5.23 10.79 -5.19
CA VAL A 46 -6.40 11.49 -4.64
C VAL A 46 -5.99 12.89 -4.24
N VAL A 47 -6.77 13.87 -4.66
CA VAL A 47 -6.58 15.28 -4.31
C VAL A 47 -7.86 15.82 -3.69
N LEU A 48 -7.79 16.20 -2.42
CA LEU A 48 -8.88 16.91 -1.74
C LEU A 48 -8.65 18.41 -1.84
N GLY A 49 -9.69 19.16 -2.10
CA GLY A 49 -9.65 20.61 -2.37
C GLY A 49 -9.67 20.96 -3.87
N ALA A 50 -10.01 19.98 -4.72
CA ALA A 50 -10.19 20.20 -6.16
C ALA A 50 -11.57 19.68 -6.61
N LYS A 51 -12.12 20.30 -7.65
CA LYS A 51 -13.31 19.84 -8.36
C LYS A 51 -12.96 18.80 -9.42
N ASP A 52 -13.94 18.05 -9.89
CA ASP A 52 -13.77 17.00 -10.91
C ASP A 52 -13.13 17.52 -12.22
N ASN A 53 -13.29 18.81 -12.53
CA ASN A 53 -12.67 19.45 -13.69
C ASN A 53 -11.20 19.86 -13.48
N GLY A 54 -10.64 19.62 -12.28
CA GLY A 54 -9.27 20.00 -11.90
C GLY A 54 -9.14 21.42 -11.33
N GLU A 55 -10.24 22.17 -11.19
CA GLU A 55 -10.20 23.49 -10.55
C GLU A 55 -9.90 23.36 -9.06
N ILE A 56 -8.80 23.98 -8.60
CA ILE A 56 -8.43 23.98 -7.19
C ILE A 56 -9.31 24.99 -6.44
N VAL A 57 -10.18 24.50 -5.58
CA VAL A 57 -11.04 25.33 -4.72
C VAL A 57 -10.43 25.53 -3.34
N GLY A 58 -9.60 24.60 -2.89
CA GLY A 58 -8.94 24.60 -1.59
C GLY A 58 -9.83 24.06 -0.47
N ILE A 59 -9.17 23.62 0.59
CA ILE A 59 -9.75 23.22 1.88
C ILE A 59 -9.62 24.40 2.83
N ASN A 60 -10.59 24.57 3.71
CA ASN A 60 -10.50 25.53 4.80
C ASN A 60 -9.24 25.23 5.65
N PRO A 61 -8.28 26.17 5.75
CA PRO A 61 -7.01 25.91 6.44
C PRO A 61 -7.18 25.37 7.88
N ALA A 62 -8.22 25.81 8.60
CA ALA A 62 -8.53 25.32 9.94
C ALA A 62 -9.03 23.86 9.97
N LYS A 63 -9.41 23.29 8.81
CA LYS A 63 -9.97 21.94 8.68
C LYS A 63 -9.00 20.93 8.09
N VAL A 64 -7.83 21.34 7.62
CA VAL A 64 -6.87 20.45 6.98
C VAL A 64 -6.43 19.33 7.91
N GLN A 65 -5.97 19.67 9.12
CA GLN A 65 -5.49 18.67 10.08
C GLN A 65 -6.63 17.75 10.54
N GLU A 66 -7.80 18.31 10.83
CA GLU A 66 -8.98 17.54 11.22
C GLU A 66 -9.38 16.50 10.16
N GLN A 67 -9.32 16.87 8.87
CA GLN A 67 -9.64 15.96 7.78
C GLN A 67 -8.58 14.85 7.62
N MET A 68 -7.29 15.16 7.80
CA MET A 68 -6.22 14.17 7.77
C MET A 68 -6.34 13.17 8.93
N ASP A 69 -6.61 13.66 10.14
CA ASP A 69 -6.80 12.81 11.31
C ASP A 69 -8.03 11.91 11.16
N GLN A 70 -9.11 12.44 10.56
CA GLN A 70 -10.32 11.67 10.28
C GLN A 70 -10.05 10.57 9.25
N LEU A 71 -9.32 10.88 8.16
CA LEU A 71 -8.92 9.88 7.17
C LEU A 71 -8.09 8.76 7.81
N ALA A 72 -7.07 9.12 8.59
CA ALA A 72 -6.22 8.15 9.27
C ALA A 72 -7.02 7.26 10.23
N LYS A 73 -7.90 7.86 11.03
CA LYS A 73 -8.78 7.14 11.98
C LYS A 73 -9.72 6.18 11.23
N ASP A 74 -10.35 6.63 10.16
CA ASP A 74 -11.35 5.84 9.44
C ASP A 74 -10.71 4.70 8.65
N MET A 75 -9.53 4.92 8.05
CA MET A 75 -8.78 3.87 7.36
C MET A 75 -8.30 2.77 8.31
N ASN A 76 -8.02 3.12 9.57
CA ASN A 76 -7.64 2.17 10.62
C ASN A 76 -8.82 1.54 11.36
N ASN A 77 -10.04 1.89 11.01
CA ASN A 77 -11.24 1.36 11.65
C ASN A 77 -11.71 0.08 10.96
N PRO A 78 -11.59 -1.12 11.59
CA PRO A 78 -12.01 -2.39 10.98
C PRO A 78 -13.52 -2.51 10.78
N GLN A 79 -14.32 -1.60 11.33
CA GLN A 79 -15.77 -1.51 11.04
C GLN A 79 -16.04 -0.77 9.72
N LEU A 80 -15.10 0.06 9.27
CA LEU A 80 -15.22 0.81 8.04
C LEU A 80 -14.47 0.13 6.88
N PHE A 81 -13.19 -0.19 7.08
CA PHE A 81 -12.36 -0.85 6.07
C PHE A 81 -12.00 -2.28 6.47
N LYS A 82 -12.17 -3.23 5.57
CA LYS A 82 -11.78 -4.64 5.75
C LYS A 82 -11.06 -5.15 4.50
N PRO A 83 -9.77 -5.49 4.65
CA PRO A 83 -8.87 -5.14 5.77
C PRO A 83 -8.65 -3.63 5.89
N THR A 84 -8.12 -3.19 7.03
CA THR A 84 -7.66 -1.80 7.23
C THR A 84 -6.42 -1.54 6.38
N TYR A 85 -6.16 -0.27 6.06
CA TYR A 85 -4.99 0.11 5.26
C TYR A 85 -4.38 1.44 5.74
N TYR A 86 -3.06 1.55 5.73
CA TYR A 86 -2.35 2.77 6.10
C TYR A 86 -2.00 3.60 4.87
N LEU A 87 -2.40 4.87 4.88
CA LEU A 87 -2.06 5.84 3.85
C LEU A 87 -1.32 7.03 4.46
N THR A 88 -0.41 7.61 3.69
CA THR A 88 0.27 8.85 4.06
C THR A 88 -0.42 10.02 3.38
N TYR A 89 -0.80 11.03 4.15
CA TYR A 89 -1.50 12.22 3.68
C TYR A 89 -0.54 13.42 3.71
N GLU A 90 -0.44 14.14 2.60
CA GLU A 90 0.44 15.30 2.45
C GLU A 90 -0.39 16.58 2.29
N PRO A 91 -0.40 17.48 3.30
CA PRO A 91 -1.00 18.80 3.12
C PRO A 91 -0.08 19.65 2.25
N MET A 92 -0.65 20.30 1.24
CA MET A 92 0.09 21.12 0.28
C MET A 92 -0.56 22.47 0.09
N ASP A 93 0.26 23.46 -0.33
CA ASP A 93 -0.23 24.77 -0.77
C ASP A 93 -0.03 24.88 -2.27
N ILE A 94 -1.13 25.18 -2.97
CA ILE A 94 -1.11 25.43 -4.42
C ILE A 94 -1.78 26.77 -4.68
N ASP A 95 -0.97 27.73 -5.07
CA ASP A 95 -1.42 29.09 -5.40
C ASP A 95 -2.22 29.75 -4.24
N GLY A 96 -1.77 29.55 -2.99
CA GLY A 96 -2.40 30.07 -1.79
C GLY A 96 -3.61 29.28 -1.30
N LYS A 97 -3.93 28.15 -1.91
CA LYS A 97 -5.03 27.26 -1.51
C LYS A 97 -4.50 25.96 -0.93
N LYS A 98 -5.03 25.56 0.23
CA LYS A 98 -4.66 24.31 0.89
C LYS A 98 -5.37 23.14 0.22
N VAL A 99 -4.61 22.08 -0.06
CA VAL A 99 -5.11 20.80 -0.57
C VAL A 99 -4.50 19.67 0.24
N ILE A 100 -5.13 18.50 0.26
CA ILE A 100 -4.54 17.28 0.80
C ILE A 100 -4.35 16.33 -0.37
N TYR A 101 -3.12 15.88 -0.54
CA TYR A 101 -2.76 14.88 -1.54
C TYR A 101 -2.40 13.56 -0.85
N PHE A 102 -2.78 12.45 -1.46
CA PHE A 102 -2.28 11.14 -1.12
C PHE A 102 -2.35 10.19 -2.31
N TYR A 103 -1.44 9.23 -2.33
CA TYR A 103 -1.46 8.13 -3.27
C TYR A 103 -2.02 6.88 -2.60
N VAL A 104 -2.95 6.22 -3.25
CA VAL A 104 -3.52 4.94 -2.84
C VAL A 104 -2.88 3.86 -3.72
N PRO A 105 -2.03 2.99 -3.19
CA PRO A 105 -1.44 1.91 -3.99
C PRO A 105 -2.47 0.82 -4.31
N GLU A 106 -2.16 -0.01 -5.29
CA GLU A 106 -2.88 -1.29 -5.45
C GLU A 106 -2.55 -2.20 -4.27
N SER A 107 -3.57 -2.69 -3.59
CA SER A 107 -3.42 -3.70 -2.54
C SER A 107 -3.41 -5.11 -3.11
N ASN A 108 -2.71 -6.01 -2.45
CA ASN A 108 -2.74 -7.44 -2.77
C ASN A 108 -4.00 -8.15 -2.24
N GLN A 109 -4.76 -7.49 -1.36
CA GLN A 109 -6.00 -8.01 -0.78
C GLN A 109 -7.23 -7.32 -1.38
N ALA A 110 -8.37 -8.01 -1.29
CA ALA A 110 -9.66 -7.43 -1.63
C ALA A 110 -10.18 -6.61 -0.44
N HIS A 111 -10.34 -5.31 -0.63
CA HIS A 111 -10.83 -4.39 0.39
C HIS A 111 -12.32 -4.12 0.23
N SER A 112 -13.02 -3.97 1.35
CA SER A 112 -14.39 -3.47 1.39
C SER A 112 -14.50 -2.24 2.29
N TYR A 113 -15.33 -1.29 1.88
CA TYR A 113 -15.75 -0.16 2.70
C TYR A 113 -17.18 -0.35 3.17
N LYS A 114 -17.39 -0.38 4.50
CA LYS A 114 -18.69 -0.70 5.13
C LYS A 114 -19.32 -2.01 4.62
N GLY A 115 -18.50 -3.02 4.34
CA GLY A 115 -18.93 -4.31 3.84
C GLY A 115 -19.25 -4.34 2.33
N ILE A 116 -19.03 -3.26 1.60
CA ILE A 116 -19.27 -3.16 0.16
C ILE A 116 -17.94 -3.12 -0.57
N TYR A 117 -17.77 -3.97 -1.58
CA TYR A 117 -16.59 -3.94 -2.46
C TYR A 117 -16.81 -2.93 -3.59
N TYR A 118 -15.80 -2.10 -3.82
CA TYR A 118 -15.78 -1.13 -4.92
C TYR A 118 -14.67 -1.47 -5.90
N ASP A 119 -14.91 -1.24 -7.17
CA ASP A 119 -13.93 -1.30 -8.24
C ASP A 119 -14.05 -0.04 -9.11
N ARG A 120 -13.12 0.17 -10.03
CA ARG A 120 -13.06 1.37 -10.87
C ARG A 120 -12.91 1.01 -12.34
N ASN A 121 -13.60 1.74 -13.18
CA ASN A 121 -13.48 1.72 -14.64
C ASN A 121 -13.29 3.14 -15.18
N GLN A 122 -13.45 3.31 -16.49
CA GLN A 122 -13.34 4.63 -17.14
C GLN A 122 -14.43 5.61 -16.71
N ASP A 123 -15.59 5.12 -16.26
CA ASP A 123 -16.72 5.94 -15.82
C ASP A 123 -16.66 6.29 -14.32
N GLY A 124 -15.63 5.82 -13.60
CA GLY A 124 -15.42 6.06 -12.17
C GLY A 124 -15.63 4.83 -11.29
N ASP A 125 -15.94 5.08 -10.01
CA ASP A 125 -16.10 4.04 -9.00
C ASP A 125 -17.48 3.39 -9.06
N PHE A 126 -17.54 2.08 -8.93
CA PHE A 126 -18.78 1.33 -8.88
C PHE A 126 -18.75 0.20 -7.85
N GLN A 127 -19.93 -0.13 -7.32
CA GLN A 127 -20.09 -1.22 -6.38
C GLN A 127 -20.11 -2.58 -7.10
N LEU A 128 -19.38 -3.54 -6.57
CA LEU A 128 -19.52 -4.94 -6.98
C LEU A 128 -20.74 -5.54 -6.28
N ARG A 129 -21.76 -5.86 -7.05
CA ARG A 129 -23.07 -6.31 -6.52
C ARG A 129 -23.33 -7.79 -6.69
N SER A 130 -22.78 -8.39 -7.75
CA SER A 130 -22.96 -9.82 -7.99
C SER A 130 -21.87 -10.65 -7.32
N THR A 131 -22.22 -11.86 -6.90
CA THR A 131 -21.27 -12.84 -6.36
C THR A 131 -20.12 -13.11 -7.34
N GLU A 132 -20.43 -13.14 -8.65
CA GLU A 132 -19.43 -13.33 -9.70
C GLU A 132 -18.42 -12.18 -9.76
N GLN A 133 -18.88 -10.92 -9.70
CA GLN A 133 -17.98 -9.75 -9.67
C GLN A 133 -17.04 -9.78 -8.46
N ILE A 134 -17.60 -10.13 -7.29
CA ILE A 134 -16.82 -10.25 -6.05
C ILE A 134 -15.83 -11.41 -6.15
N ALA A 135 -16.25 -12.58 -6.65
CA ALA A 135 -15.35 -13.71 -6.88
C ALA A 135 -14.21 -13.35 -7.83
N ASN A 136 -14.50 -12.63 -8.93
CA ASN A 136 -13.49 -12.16 -9.88
C ASN A 136 -12.50 -11.17 -9.24
N LEU A 137 -12.95 -10.31 -8.31
CA LEU A 137 -12.05 -9.47 -7.52
C LEU A 137 -11.08 -10.33 -6.70
N PHE A 138 -11.60 -11.30 -5.94
CA PHE A 138 -10.75 -12.19 -5.13
C PHE A 138 -9.79 -13.01 -5.98
N ILE A 139 -10.23 -13.57 -7.12
CA ILE A 139 -9.36 -14.28 -8.07
C ILE A 139 -8.27 -13.35 -8.60
N ARG A 140 -8.60 -12.10 -8.94
CA ARG A 140 -7.62 -11.11 -9.40
C ARG A 140 -6.58 -10.80 -8.33
N LYS A 141 -7.00 -10.68 -7.06
CA LYS A 141 -6.10 -10.42 -5.91
C LYS A 141 -5.33 -11.66 -5.48
N SER A 142 -5.92 -12.83 -5.60
CA SER A 142 -5.27 -14.13 -5.33
C SER A 142 -4.36 -14.62 -6.45
N LYS A 143 -4.30 -13.92 -7.60
CA LYS A 143 -3.37 -14.31 -8.68
C LYS A 143 -1.96 -14.37 -8.11
N ASN A 144 -1.55 -15.60 -7.88
CA ASN A 144 -0.28 -16.14 -7.45
C ASN A 144 0.91 -15.19 -7.66
N ARG A 145 1.05 -14.24 -6.76
CA ARG A 145 2.37 -13.72 -6.47
C ARG A 145 2.96 -14.73 -5.50
N THR A 146 4.01 -15.41 -5.91
CA THR A 146 4.70 -16.40 -5.09
C THR A 146 5.08 -15.82 -3.72
N GLU A 147 5.37 -14.52 -3.70
CA GLU A 147 5.69 -13.75 -2.49
C GLU A 147 4.55 -13.66 -1.47
N ASN A 148 3.28 -13.82 -1.90
CA ASN A 148 2.11 -13.79 -1.01
C ASN A 148 1.73 -15.18 -0.46
N ARG A 149 2.46 -16.23 -0.85
CA ARG A 149 2.25 -17.56 -0.28
C ARG A 149 2.44 -17.53 1.23
N VAL A 150 1.45 -18.03 1.96
CA VAL A 150 1.43 -18.00 3.43
C VAL A 150 2.06 -19.26 4.00
N TYR A 151 2.82 -19.10 5.07
CA TYR A 151 3.46 -20.16 5.83
C TYR A 151 2.96 -20.13 7.29
N PRO A 152 1.83 -20.79 7.61
CA PRO A 152 1.21 -20.71 8.94
C PRO A 152 2.03 -21.33 10.06
N MET A 153 3.09 -22.07 9.71
CA MET A 153 4.01 -22.69 10.67
C MET A 153 5.14 -21.77 11.13
N LEU A 154 5.33 -20.63 10.43
CA LEU A 154 6.37 -19.64 10.74
C LEU A 154 5.71 -18.41 11.36
N GLY A 155 6.38 -17.81 12.35
CA GLY A 155 5.89 -16.65 13.09
C GLY A 155 7.00 -15.70 13.50
N MET A 156 6.70 -14.76 14.39
CA MET A 156 7.66 -13.75 14.86
C MET A 156 9.00 -14.32 15.36
N PRO A 157 9.07 -15.47 16.06
CA PRO A 157 10.34 -16.05 16.50
C PRO A 157 11.26 -16.50 15.36
N ASP A 158 10.72 -16.67 14.15
CA ASP A 158 11.46 -17.11 12.96
C ASP A 158 12.03 -15.93 12.16
N LEU A 159 11.89 -14.70 12.67
CA LEU A 159 12.36 -13.45 12.05
C LEU A 159 13.55 -12.85 12.82
N GLU A 160 14.44 -12.21 12.10
CA GLU A 160 15.63 -11.55 12.63
C GLU A 160 15.33 -10.09 13.00
N GLU A 161 15.56 -9.73 14.26
CA GLU A 161 15.39 -8.35 14.76
C GLU A 161 16.30 -7.37 14.00
N GLU A 162 17.52 -7.81 13.66
CA GLU A 162 18.50 -6.99 12.95
C GLU A 162 18.01 -6.55 11.56
N ALA A 163 17.26 -7.39 10.86
CA ALA A 163 16.66 -7.04 9.57
C ALA A 163 15.63 -5.89 9.68
N PHE A 164 14.86 -5.85 10.76
CA PHE A 164 13.96 -4.74 11.03
C PHE A 164 14.71 -3.45 11.40
N GLU A 165 15.83 -3.55 12.11
CA GLU A 165 16.67 -2.40 12.41
C GLU A 165 17.33 -1.83 11.14
N GLU A 166 17.75 -2.67 10.22
CA GLU A 166 18.26 -2.24 8.91
C GLU A 166 17.18 -1.55 8.08
N LEU A 167 15.96 -2.12 8.05
CA LEU A 167 14.82 -1.48 7.40
C LEU A 167 14.58 -0.07 7.96
N ARG A 168 14.52 0.07 9.31
CA ARG A 168 14.32 1.38 9.95
C ARG A 168 15.46 2.35 9.64
N ARG A 169 16.69 1.86 9.55
CA ARG A 169 17.86 2.67 9.17
C ARG A 169 17.72 3.20 7.74
N GLY A 170 17.37 2.34 6.79
CA GLY A 170 17.12 2.71 5.40
C GLY A 170 16.00 3.74 5.26
N ILE A 171 14.86 3.48 5.90
CA ILE A 171 13.71 4.39 5.90
C ILE A 171 14.09 5.76 6.48
N ARG A 172 14.85 5.81 7.57
CA ARG A 172 15.24 7.08 8.21
C ARG A 172 16.13 7.94 7.32
N ILE A 173 16.95 7.32 6.47
CA ILE A 173 17.79 8.03 5.50
C ILE A 173 16.93 8.68 4.41
N GLU A 174 15.91 7.99 3.93
CA GLU A 174 15.04 8.50 2.87
C GLU A 174 13.96 9.46 3.40
N ASN A 175 13.35 9.12 4.53
CA ASN A 175 12.27 9.89 5.14
C ASN A 175 12.29 9.72 6.67
N ALA A 176 12.92 10.67 7.38
CA ALA A 176 13.03 10.65 8.84
C ALA A 176 11.69 10.74 9.58
N GLN A 177 10.58 11.05 8.90
CA GLN A 177 9.24 11.11 9.49
C GLN A 177 8.32 9.99 8.97
N HIS A 178 8.86 8.95 8.37
CA HIS A 178 8.06 7.84 7.89
C HIS A 178 7.32 7.14 9.05
N PRO A 179 6.01 6.85 8.92
CA PRO A 179 5.20 6.25 9.99
C PRO A 179 5.77 4.95 10.56
N TRP A 180 6.38 4.12 9.73
CA TRP A 180 6.95 2.83 10.13
C TRP A 180 8.07 2.93 11.16
N LEU A 181 8.72 4.08 11.30
CA LEU A 181 9.77 4.30 12.30
C LEU A 181 9.25 4.19 13.75
N ASN A 182 7.94 4.39 13.94
CA ASN A 182 7.28 4.35 15.23
C ASN A 182 6.44 3.08 15.45
N LEU A 183 6.42 2.17 14.48
CA LEU A 183 5.68 0.92 14.56
C LEU A 183 6.53 -0.20 15.16
N THR A 184 5.88 -1.14 15.85
CA THR A 184 6.47 -2.42 16.24
C THR A 184 6.74 -3.27 15.00
N ASN A 185 7.58 -4.31 15.13
CA ASN A 185 7.87 -5.22 14.01
C ASN A 185 6.59 -5.91 13.49
N GLU A 186 5.69 -6.31 14.39
CA GLU A 186 4.41 -6.90 14.01
C GLU A 186 3.52 -5.91 13.23
N GLU A 187 3.46 -4.65 13.66
CA GLU A 187 2.73 -3.61 12.97
C GLU A 187 3.33 -3.28 11.60
N ILE A 188 4.68 -3.32 11.46
CA ILE A 188 5.36 -3.19 10.17
C ILE A 188 4.95 -4.32 9.22
N LEU A 189 4.97 -5.57 9.70
CA LEU A 189 4.57 -6.72 8.88
C LEU A 189 3.11 -6.62 8.43
N ARG A 190 2.20 -6.23 9.33
CA ARG A 190 0.78 -6.04 8.99
C ARG A 190 0.57 -4.88 8.03
N SER A 191 1.26 -3.76 8.26
CA SER A 191 1.22 -2.58 7.40
C SER A 191 1.81 -2.83 6.01
N GLY A 192 2.83 -3.72 5.94
CA GLY A 192 3.47 -4.14 4.70
C GLY A 192 2.75 -5.30 3.99
N GLU A 193 1.58 -5.72 4.47
CA GLU A 193 0.83 -6.87 3.92
C GLU A 193 1.66 -8.17 3.89
N MET A 194 2.49 -8.38 4.92
CA MET A 194 3.38 -9.52 5.05
C MET A 194 2.85 -10.62 5.98
N VAL A 195 1.64 -10.43 6.50
CA VAL A 195 0.90 -11.40 7.31
C VAL A 195 -0.48 -11.57 6.72
N PHE A 196 -0.83 -12.79 6.35
CA PHE A 196 -2.15 -13.12 5.79
C PHE A 196 -2.74 -14.35 6.45
N VAL A 197 -4.06 -14.47 6.28
CA VAL A 197 -4.77 -15.71 6.60
C VAL A 197 -4.71 -16.63 5.38
N ASP A 198 -4.17 -17.81 5.55
CA ASP A 198 -4.17 -18.86 4.53
C ASP A 198 -5.64 -19.26 4.23
N PRO A 199 -6.10 -19.10 2.99
CA PRO A 199 -7.48 -19.39 2.63
C PRO A 199 -7.85 -20.87 2.73
N GLU A 200 -6.88 -21.79 2.66
CA GLU A 200 -7.12 -23.24 2.75
C GLU A 200 -7.26 -23.71 4.20
N THR A 201 -6.41 -23.18 5.08
CA THR A 201 -6.37 -23.63 6.48
C THR A 201 -7.08 -22.70 7.45
N GLY A 202 -7.38 -21.46 7.03
CA GLY A 202 -7.94 -20.41 7.89
C GLY A 202 -6.97 -19.89 8.96
N LYS A 203 -5.70 -20.28 8.91
CA LYS A 203 -4.66 -19.87 9.88
C LYS A 203 -3.90 -18.66 9.37
N GLU A 204 -3.63 -17.73 10.26
CA GLU A 204 -2.73 -16.61 10.00
C GLU A 204 -1.28 -17.10 9.96
N GLY A 205 -0.47 -16.53 9.06
CA GLY A 205 0.95 -16.84 8.93
C GLY A 205 1.72 -15.77 8.15
N LEU A 206 3.04 -15.92 8.14
CA LEU A 206 3.94 -15.06 7.39
C LEU A 206 3.88 -15.37 5.90
N THR A 207 3.96 -14.33 5.07
CA THR A 207 4.11 -14.49 3.63
C THR A 207 5.55 -14.86 3.25
N LEU A 208 5.75 -15.40 2.05
CA LEU A 208 7.10 -15.64 1.54
C LEU A 208 7.92 -14.35 1.49
N ALA A 209 7.30 -13.20 1.17
CA ALA A 209 7.97 -11.89 1.19
C ALA A 209 8.52 -11.56 2.58
N ALA A 210 7.73 -11.76 3.65
CA ALA A 210 8.18 -11.55 5.02
C ALA A 210 9.39 -12.44 5.36
N ILE A 211 9.32 -13.72 4.98
CA ILE A 211 10.38 -14.70 5.25
C ILE A 211 11.67 -14.34 4.50
N LEU A 212 11.58 -13.91 3.23
CA LEU A 212 12.76 -13.53 2.45
C LEU A 212 13.41 -12.22 2.91
N LEU A 213 12.62 -11.28 3.45
CA LEU A 213 13.12 -9.98 3.91
C LEU A 213 13.63 -10.02 5.36
N PHE A 214 13.00 -10.79 6.22
CA PHE A 214 13.23 -10.74 7.66
C PHE A 214 13.51 -12.11 8.29
N GLY A 215 13.34 -13.20 7.53
CA GLY A 215 13.45 -14.55 8.07
C GLY A 215 14.88 -14.96 8.42
N THR A 216 15.02 -15.76 9.48
CA THR A 216 16.26 -16.47 9.76
C THR A 216 16.62 -17.41 8.60
N GLN A 217 17.88 -17.82 8.52
CA GLN A 217 18.31 -18.83 7.53
C GLN A 217 17.47 -20.12 7.63
N HIS A 218 17.06 -20.49 8.85
CA HIS A 218 16.19 -21.64 9.05
C HIS A 218 14.80 -21.41 8.43
N ALA A 219 14.19 -20.27 8.68
CA ALA A 219 12.88 -19.93 8.11
C ALA A 219 12.90 -19.91 6.57
N ILE A 220 13.95 -19.34 5.98
CA ILE A 220 14.15 -19.34 4.53
C ILE A 220 14.30 -20.77 4.00
N ALA A 221 15.10 -21.60 4.65
CA ALA A 221 15.29 -22.99 4.25
C ALA A 221 14.01 -23.84 4.36
N VAL A 222 13.15 -23.56 5.35
CA VAL A 222 11.83 -24.19 5.49
C VAL A 222 10.89 -23.78 4.37
N ALA A 223 10.88 -22.49 4.03
CA ALA A 223 10.00 -21.94 2.98
C ALA A 223 10.48 -22.31 1.57
N LEU A 224 11.78 -22.23 1.32
CA LEU A 224 12.44 -22.44 0.04
C LEU A 224 13.74 -23.26 0.21
N PRO A 225 13.66 -24.59 0.26
CA PRO A 225 14.84 -25.44 0.54
C PRO A 225 15.98 -25.32 -0.49
N ALA A 226 15.68 -24.89 -1.70
CA ALA A 226 16.68 -24.72 -2.78
C ALA A 226 17.07 -23.25 -3.01
N TYR A 227 16.67 -22.33 -2.08
CA TYR A 227 16.97 -20.92 -2.24
C TYR A 227 18.46 -20.64 -2.08
N ARG A 228 19.01 -19.92 -3.05
CA ARG A 228 20.37 -19.41 -3.01
C ARG A 228 20.49 -18.13 -3.82
N ILE A 229 21.41 -17.27 -3.44
CA ILE A 229 21.78 -16.07 -4.20
C ILE A 229 23.22 -16.25 -4.68
N ASP A 230 23.43 -16.17 -5.98
CA ASP A 230 24.75 -16.18 -6.61
C ASP A 230 25.11 -14.72 -7.00
N LEU A 231 26.13 -14.14 -6.37
CA LEU A 231 26.70 -12.87 -6.78
C LEU A 231 27.81 -13.12 -7.81
N LEU A 232 27.61 -12.63 -9.04
CA LEU A 232 28.56 -12.77 -10.12
C LEU A 232 29.22 -11.42 -10.41
N CYS A 233 30.53 -11.30 -10.16
CA CYS A 233 31.29 -10.11 -10.49
C CYS A 233 31.85 -10.23 -11.90
N ARG A 234 31.58 -9.24 -12.76
CA ARG A 234 32.11 -9.14 -14.14
C ARG A 234 32.81 -7.80 -14.31
N VAL A 235 34.13 -7.82 -14.36
CA VAL A 235 34.94 -6.61 -14.54
C VAL A 235 34.99 -6.21 -16.02
N ASN A 236 35.04 -7.16 -16.95
CA ASN A 236 35.30 -6.93 -18.37
C ASN A 236 34.12 -7.32 -19.30
N ASN A 237 32.90 -7.36 -18.82
CA ASN A 237 31.70 -7.67 -19.61
C ASN A 237 31.84 -8.86 -20.61
N THR A 238 32.59 -9.89 -20.21
CA THR A 238 32.79 -11.13 -20.96
C THR A 238 31.71 -12.15 -20.59
N GLU A 239 31.57 -13.24 -21.37
CA GLU A 239 30.61 -14.30 -21.06
C GLU A 239 30.94 -15.04 -19.75
N LEU A 240 32.19 -15.00 -19.31
CA LEU A 240 32.66 -15.55 -18.04
C LEU A 240 32.68 -14.47 -16.96
N TYR A 241 32.29 -14.84 -15.74
CA TYR A 241 32.44 -13.99 -14.55
C TYR A 241 33.84 -14.16 -13.96
N ASP A 242 34.39 -13.05 -13.43
CA ASP A 242 35.75 -13.03 -12.82
C ASP A 242 35.72 -13.60 -11.41
N ASP A 243 34.59 -13.43 -10.69
CA ASP A 243 34.40 -13.97 -9.35
C ASP A 243 32.95 -14.36 -9.11
N ARG A 244 32.74 -15.29 -8.17
CA ARG A 244 31.42 -15.78 -7.77
C ARG A 244 31.36 -15.95 -6.26
N GLU A 245 30.44 -15.25 -5.62
CA GLU A 245 30.13 -15.42 -4.21
C GLU A 245 28.75 -16.08 -4.03
N LEU A 246 28.68 -17.10 -3.21
CA LEU A 246 27.47 -17.80 -2.81
C LEU A 246 27.00 -17.21 -1.48
N LEU A 247 25.93 -16.43 -1.50
CA LEU A 247 25.24 -15.97 -0.32
C LEU A 247 24.24 -17.04 0.10
N ARG A 248 24.42 -17.54 1.32
CA ARG A 248 23.55 -18.55 1.94
C ARG A 248 22.76 -17.94 3.07
#